data_2c252836af8b27e674cd9507d770563d
#
_entry.id   2c252836af8b27e674cd9507d770563d
#
_cell.length_a   1.000
_cell.length_b   1.000
_cell.length_c   1.000
_cell.angle_alpha   90.00
_cell.angle_beta   90.00
_cell.angle_gamma   90.00
#
_symmetry.space_group_name_H-M   'P 1'
#
loop_
_entity.id
_entity.type
_entity.pdbx_description
1 polymer ?
#
loop_
_entity_poly.entity_id
_entity_poly.type
_entity_poly.pdbx_seq_one_letter_code
_entity_poly.pdbx_strand_id
1 'polypeptide(L)'
;MPQNELIQALDKMKQDFFEKDWGTYEIEHEGVENQIHGWPGRADEDIMIVAYQYSARSHNPHRHDYFYFNYCYKGVHEYSTEKNKIVVSENDIYAGQPFVSHRHLPEKDDDGVLVCIFIRPELVYRTLLPYINTSESMTNFLIQPSTDKYSEESIHFNLKNDYNIRKLIEIMIIEYANPSENTQSILRSLTSAMIMQIARKYSQQQDKPQSLSLSSQIIKYIGEKDATVTLQEVAAKFSYHPNYISALLKKETGKSFSRILLEKRMAHALVLLQGTALSIDAVSAMLGYSNPSNFHKAFREYYGKSPREYINDIKQL
;
A
#
# COMPACT_ATOMS: atom_id res chain seq x y z
N MET A 1 10.45 -25.20 13.31
CA MET A 1 10.01 -25.72 12.00
C MET A 1 11.23 -26.25 11.29
N PRO A 2 11.17 -27.39 10.65
CA PRO A 2 12.32 -27.92 9.93
C PRO A 2 12.64 -26.98 8.76
N GLN A 3 13.88 -26.55 8.68
CA GLN A 3 14.42 -25.74 7.58
C GLN A 3 14.18 -26.40 6.21
N ASN A 4 13.96 -27.69 6.20
CA ASN A 4 13.66 -28.52 5.02
C ASN A 4 12.28 -28.22 4.40
N GLU A 5 11.27 -27.94 5.22
CA GLU A 5 9.89 -27.67 4.78
C GLU A 5 9.77 -26.33 4.03
N LEU A 6 10.45 -25.31 4.52
CA LEU A 6 10.55 -24.00 3.87
C LEU A 6 11.26 -24.07 2.52
N ILE A 7 12.36 -24.82 2.47
CA ILE A 7 13.13 -25.01 1.21
C ILE A 7 12.27 -25.72 0.17
N GLN A 8 11.57 -26.80 0.56
CA GLN A 8 10.66 -27.51 -0.34
C GLN A 8 9.51 -26.62 -0.85
N ALA A 9 8.95 -25.79 0.03
CA ALA A 9 7.92 -24.82 -0.34
C ALA A 9 8.43 -23.79 -1.36
N LEU A 10 9.61 -23.22 -1.13
CA LEU A 10 10.25 -22.29 -2.05
C LEU A 10 10.60 -22.92 -3.40
N ASP A 11 11.10 -24.15 -3.42
CA ASP A 11 11.42 -24.83 -4.68
C ASP A 11 10.18 -25.12 -5.51
N LYS A 12 9.08 -25.55 -4.89
CA LYS A 12 7.79 -25.70 -5.54
C LYS A 12 7.29 -24.37 -6.13
N MET A 13 7.30 -23.29 -5.35
CA MET A 13 6.86 -21.97 -5.81
C MET A 13 7.69 -21.42 -6.96
N LYS A 14 9.01 -21.66 -6.97
CA LYS A 14 9.88 -21.25 -8.08
C LYS A 14 9.52 -21.96 -9.37
N GLN A 15 9.12 -23.22 -9.31
CA GLN A 15 8.65 -23.96 -10.48
C GLN A 15 7.32 -23.40 -10.96
N ASP A 16 6.34 -23.22 -10.06
CA ASP A 16 5.01 -22.69 -10.38
C ASP A 16 5.07 -21.30 -11.00
N PHE A 17 6.06 -20.47 -10.63
CA PHE A 17 6.25 -19.11 -11.15
C PHE A 17 6.46 -19.06 -12.67
N PHE A 18 7.22 -20.00 -13.23
CA PHE A 18 7.52 -20.03 -14.67
C PHE A 18 6.35 -20.53 -15.52
N GLU A 19 5.46 -21.31 -14.94
CA GLU A 19 4.30 -21.89 -15.62
C GLU A 19 3.08 -20.97 -15.60
N LYS A 20 3.15 -19.87 -14.85
CA LYS A 20 2.01 -18.97 -14.63
C LYS A 20 1.77 -18.02 -15.77
N ASP A 21 0.52 -17.85 -16.16
CA ASP A 21 0.06 -16.78 -17.02
C ASP A 21 -0.04 -15.47 -16.21
N TRP A 22 0.82 -14.52 -16.55
CA TRP A 22 0.83 -13.18 -15.98
C TRP A 22 0.01 -12.26 -16.87
N GLY A 23 -1.32 -12.25 -16.66
CA GLY A 23 -2.22 -11.37 -17.40
C GLY A 23 -1.75 -9.92 -17.36
N THR A 24 -1.54 -9.33 -18.53
CA THR A 24 -1.15 -7.93 -18.68
C THR A 24 -2.24 -7.17 -19.40
N TYR A 25 -2.48 -5.93 -19.00
CA TYR A 25 -3.32 -5.00 -19.72
C TYR A 25 -2.62 -3.64 -19.82
N GLU A 26 -2.97 -2.89 -20.84
CA GLU A 26 -2.38 -1.56 -21.08
C GLU A 26 -3.43 -0.49 -20.76
N ILE A 27 -2.97 0.55 -20.06
CA ILE A 27 -3.78 1.77 -19.88
C ILE A 27 -3.03 2.89 -20.58
N GLU A 28 -3.68 3.50 -21.56
CA GLU A 28 -3.20 4.74 -22.17
C GLU A 28 -3.44 5.91 -21.20
N HIS A 29 -2.36 6.49 -20.71
CA HIS A 29 -2.43 7.68 -19.89
C HIS A 29 -1.31 8.65 -20.29
N GLU A 30 -1.68 9.86 -20.71
CA GLU A 30 -0.77 10.95 -21.09
C GLU A 30 0.27 10.60 -22.16
N GLY A 31 -0.05 9.66 -23.09
CA GLY A 31 0.84 9.28 -24.18
C GLY A 31 2.03 8.39 -23.80
N VAL A 32 2.02 7.83 -22.60
CA VAL A 32 2.98 6.81 -22.15
C VAL A 32 2.28 5.45 -22.13
N GLU A 33 2.76 4.51 -22.95
CA GLU A 33 2.35 3.10 -22.83
C GLU A 33 2.86 2.54 -21.51
N ASN A 34 1.94 2.30 -20.57
CA ASN A 34 2.24 1.69 -19.28
C ASN A 34 1.70 0.26 -19.25
N GLN A 35 2.59 -0.70 -19.24
CA GLN A 35 2.21 -2.08 -19.00
C GLN A 35 1.82 -2.28 -17.53
N ILE A 36 0.57 -2.72 -17.30
CA ILE A 36 0.06 -3.02 -15.98
C ILE A 36 -0.19 -4.51 -15.88
N HIS A 37 0.38 -5.12 -14.85
CA HIS A 37 0.07 -6.50 -14.49
C HIS A 37 -1.17 -6.51 -13.59
N GLY A 38 -2.26 -7.09 -14.09
CA GLY A 38 -3.48 -7.35 -13.34
C GLY A 38 -3.27 -8.44 -12.30
N TRP A 39 -4.27 -8.64 -11.43
CA TRP A 39 -4.23 -9.68 -10.40
C TRP A 39 -3.93 -11.07 -10.99
N PRO A 40 -2.81 -11.70 -10.63
CA PRO A 40 -2.41 -12.98 -11.23
C PRO A 40 -2.94 -14.20 -10.47
N GLY A 41 -3.56 -14.02 -9.32
CA GLY A 41 -4.14 -15.10 -8.51
C GLY A 41 -5.51 -15.55 -9.02
N ARG A 42 -6.05 -16.62 -8.41
CA ARG A 42 -7.41 -17.07 -8.69
C ARG A 42 -8.45 -16.04 -8.24
N ALA A 43 -9.68 -16.15 -8.74
CA ALA A 43 -10.76 -15.23 -8.39
C ALA A 43 -11.11 -15.25 -6.89
N ASP A 44 -10.95 -16.39 -6.24
CA ASP A 44 -11.21 -16.65 -4.82
C ASP A 44 -10.01 -16.34 -3.90
N GLU A 45 -8.88 -15.92 -4.47
CA GLU A 45 -7.67 -15.54 -3.71
C GLU A 45 -7.59 -14.04 -3.49
N ASP A 46 -7.37 -13.62 -2.23
CA ASP A 46 -7.04 -12.23 -1.86
C ASP A 46 -5.54 -12.03 -1.65
N ILE A 47 -4.83 -13.11 -1.38
CA ILE A 47 -3.39 -13.13 -1.14
C ILE A 47 -2.78 -14.19 -2.02
N MET A 48 -1.78 -13.80 -2.78
CA MET A 48 -0.96 -14.70 -3.57
C MET A 48 0.50 -14.57 -3.17
N ILE A 49 1.21 -15.70 -3.07
CA ILE A 49 2.64 -15.71 -2.75
C ILE A 49 3.36 -16.42 -3.88
N VAL A 50 4.42 -15.80 -4.37
CA VAL A 50 5.31 -16.39 -5.37
C VAL A 50 6.76 -16.28 -4.94
N ALA A 51 7.58 -17.20 -5.40
CA ALA A 51 9.02 -17.13 -5.26
C ALA A 51 9.67 -17.27 -6.63
N TYR A 52 10.68 -16.47 -6.93
CA TYR A 52 11.46 -16.61 -8.16
C TYR A 52 12.93 -16.33 -7.94
N GLN A 53 13.74 -16.80 -8.88
CA GLN A 53 15.18 -16.59 -8.89
C GLN A 53 15.53 -15.41 -9.80
N TYR A 54 16.37 -14.47 -9.33
CA TYR A 54 16.67 -13.22 -10.05
C TYR A 54 17.33 -13.41 -11.41
N SER A 55 18.21 -14.39 -11.55
CA SER A 55 18.98 -14.64 -12.77
C SER A 55 18.13 -14.90 -14.01
N ALA A 56 16.82 -15.12 -13.81
CA ALA A 56 15.94 -15.55 -14.86
C ALA A 56 15.37 -14.41 -15.73
N ARG A 57 15.27 -13.16 -15.26
CA ARG A 57 14.69 -12.05 -16.03
C ARG A 57 15.14 -10.67 -15.55
N SER A 58 15.68 -9.88 -16.49
CA SER A 58 15.67 -8.42 -16.41
C SER A 58 14.24 -7.96 -16.72
N HIS A 59 13.60 -7.25 -15.80
CA HIS A 59 12.26 -6.74 -16.03
C HIS A 59 12.31 -5.32 -16.58
N ASN A 60 11.53 -5.05 -17.62
CA ASN A 60 11.21 -3.69 -18.02
C ASN A 60 10.43 -3.01 -16.88
N PRO A 61 10.46 -1.68 -16.76
CA PRO A 61 9.59 -0.97 -15.85
C PRO A 61 8.14 -1.39 -16.08
N HIS A 62 7.45 -1.75 -14.99
CA HIS A 62 6.07 -2.21 -15.01
C HIS A 62 5.32 -1.74 -13.76
N ARG A 63 4.01 -1.92 -13.77
CA ARG A 63 3.11 -1.55 -12.68
C ARG A 63 2.23 -2.76 -12.33
N HIS A 64 1.64 -2.75 -11.13
CA HIS A 64 0.64 -3.73 -10.70
C HIS A 64 -0.62 -3.00 -10.23
N ASP A 65 -1.80 -3.62 -10.34
CA ASP A 65 -3.05 -3.10 -9.79
C ASP A 65 -3.32 -3.60 -8.35
N TYR A 66 -2.31 -4.20 -7.73
CA TYR A 66 -2.35 -4.76 -6.37
C TYR A 66 -1.15 -4.29 -5.52
N PHE A 67 -1.26 -4.42 -4.20
CA PHE A 67 -0.14 -4.22 -3.29
C PHE A 67 0.85 -5.37 -3.39
N TYR A 68 2.12 -5.06 -3.26
CA TYR A 68 3.16 -6.07 -3.18
C TYR A 68 4.11 -5.82 -2.01
N PHE A 69 4.47 -6.91 -1.33
CA PHE A 69 5.49 -6.96 -0.30
C PHE A 69 6.53 -7.99 -0.73
N ASN A 70 7.71 -7.52 -1.06
CA ASN A 70 8.76 -8.33 -1.62
C ASN A 70 9.85 -8.54 -0.58
N TYR A 71 10.06 -9.80 -0.20
CA TYR A 71 11.05 -10.22 0.78
C TYR A 71 12.25 -10.87 0.07
N CYS A 72 13.44 -10.29 0.24
CA CYS A 72 14.68 -10.88 -0.25
C CYS A 72 15.09 -12.03 0.68
N TYR A 73 14.77 -13.26 0.25
CA TYR A 73 15.11 -14.46 1.01
C TYR A 73 16.59 -14.80 0.91
N LYS A 74 17.21 -14.57 -0.26
CA LYS A 74 18.62 -14.80 -0.54
C LYS A 74 19.11 -13.83 -1.61
N GLY A 75 20.38 -13.40 -1.52
CA GLY A 75 21.07 -12.63 -2.54
C GLY A 75 20.91 -11.11 -2.41
N VAL A 76 21.23 -10.42 -3.50
CA VAL A 76 21.20 -8.96 -3.60
C VAL A 76 20.68 -8.54 -4.96
N HIS A 77 19.84 -7.50 -5.01
CA HIS A 77 19.37 -6.92 -6.27
C HIS A 77 19.09 -5.41 -6.13
N GLU A 78 19.04 -4.70 -7.25
CA GLU A 78 18.56 -3.33 -7.29
C GLU A 78 17.04 -3.32 -7.53
N TYR A 79 16.31 -2.64 -6.67
CA TYR A 79 14.95 -2.22 -6.91
C TYR A 79 14.96 -0.73 -7.26
N SER A 80 14.35 -0.36 -8.38
CA SER A 80 14.29 1.03 -8.80
C SER A 80 12.88 1.44 -9.22
N THR A 81 12.51 2.65 -8.80
CA THR A 81 11.38 3.42 -9.28
C THR A 81 11.88 4.57 -10.13
N GLU A 82 11.00 5.40 -10.68
CA GLU A 82 11.41 6.59 -11.43
C GLU A 82 12.24 7.57 -10.60
N LYS A 83 12.00 7.63 -9.28
CA LYS A 83 12.66 8.59 -8.38
C LYS A 83 13.78 8.00 -7.53
N ASN A 84 13.68 6.72 -7.20
CA ASN A 84 14.56 6.10 -6.20
C ASN A 84 15.15 4.80 -6.70
N LYS A 85 16.38 4.55 -6.26
CA LYS A 85 17.05 3.26 -6.41
C LYS A 85 17.50 2.80 -5.04
N ILE A 86 17.20 1.56 -4.71
CA ILE A 86 17.62 0.92 -3.47
C ILE A 86 18.29 -0.42 -3.76
N VAL A 87 19.36 -0.70 -3.04
CA VAL A 87 19.96 -2.03 -3.00
C VAL A 87 19.20 -2.83 -1.96
N VAL A 88 18.66 -3.96 -2.40
CA VAL A 88 17.90 -4.88 -1.57
C VAL A 88 18.76 -6.10 -1.31
N SER A 89 19.04 -6.35 -0.04
CA SER A 89 19.89 -7.45 0.42
C SER A 89 19.09 -8.52 1.15
N GLU A 90 19.72 -9.63 1.45
CA GLU A 90 19.12 -10.70 2.24
C GLU A 90 18.48 -10.20 3.54
N ASN A 91 17.28 -10.63 3.82
CA ASN A 91 16.38 -10.17 4.88
C ASN A 91 15.82 -8.74 4.71
N ASP A 92 15.99 -8.10 3.57
CA ASP A 92 15.24 -6.88 3.28
C ASP A 92 13.82 -7.20 2.83
N ILE A 93 12.90 -6.33 3.22
CA ILE A 93 11.55 -6.27 2.65
C ILE A 93 11.31 -4.88 2.10
N TYR A 94 10.73 -4.82 0.91
CA TYR A 94 10.22 -3.58 0.37
C TYR A 94 8.80 -3.80 -0.13
N ALA A 95 7.99 -2.77 -0.02
CA ALA A 95 6.59 -2.82 -0.40
C ALA A 95 6.26 -1.64 -1.29
N GLY A 96 5.43 -1.86 -2.27
CA GLY A 96 4.90 -0.84 -3.16
C GLY A 96 3.38 -0.87 -3.20
N GLN A 97 2.84 0.30 -3.51
CA GLN A 97 1.43 0.51 -3.71
C GLN A 97 1.01 0.07 -5.12
N PRO A 98 -0.30 -0.17 -5.37
CA PRO A 98 -0.82 -0.28 -6.72
C PRO A 98 -0.37 0.90 -7.60
N PHE A 99 -0.06 0.59 -8.85
CA PHE A 99 0.33 1.53 -9.90
C PHE A 99 1.69 2.23 -9.73
N VAL A 100 2.52 1.86 -8.76
CA VAL A 100 3.91 2.33 -8.68
C VAL A 100 4.74 1.69 -9.79
N SER A 101 5.35 2.53 -10.65
CA SER A 101 6.29 2.07 -11.68
C SER A 101 7.59 1.61 -11.03
N HIS A 102 8.00 0.39 -11.30
CA HIS A 102 9.24 -0.16 -10.76
C HIS A 102 9.84 -1.24 -11.65
N ARG A 103 11.10 -1.55 -11.38
CA ARG A 103 11.81 -2.66 -11.99
C ARG A 103 12.78 -3.29 -11.01
N HIS A 104 13.13 -4.54 -11.27
CA HIS A 104 14.18 -5.28 -10.58
C HIS A 104 15.36 -5.49 -11.52
N LEU A 105 16.55 -5.22 -11.05
CA LEU A 105 17.79 -5.49 -11.75
C LEU A 105 18.61 -6.47 -10.89
N PRO A 106 18.76 -7.73 -11.33
CA PRO A 106 19.62 -8.67 -10.63
C PRO A 106 21.06 -8.20 -10.69
N GLU A 107 21.84 -8.44 -9.64
CA GLU A 107 23.30 -8.40 -9.77
C GLU A 107 23.76 -9.58 -10.64
N LYS A 108 24.83 -9.37 -11.39
CA LYS A 108 25.37 -10.42 -12.27
C LYS A 108 25.76 -11.65 -11.44
N ASP A 109 25.34 -12.81 -11.92
CA ASP A 109 25.67 -14.13 -11.36
C ASP A 109 25.11 -14.43 -9.96
N ASP A 110 24.04 -13.74 -9.52
CA ASP A 110 23.38 -14.02 -8.27
C ASP A 110 22.29 -15.09 -8.42
N ASP A 111 22.35 -16.12 -7.57
CA ASP A 111 21.29 -17.13 -7.39
C ASP A 111 20.26 -16.70 -6.35
N GLY A 112 20.05 -15.40 -6.23
CA GLY A 112 19.13 -14.77 -5.30
C GLY A 112 17.69 -15.23 -5.46
N VAL A 113 16.97 -15.25 -4.35
CA VAL A 113 15.56 -15.65 -4.27
C VAL A 113 14.73 -14.52 -3.69
N LEU A 114 13.76 -14.07 -4.46
CA LEU A 114 12.75 -13.11 -4.04
C LEU A 114 11.42 -13.82 -3.77
N VAL A 115 10.83 -13.52 -2.63
CA VAL A 115 9.48 -13.93 -2.28
C VAL A 115 8.58 -12.72 -2.36
N CYS A 116 7.55 -12.78 -3.22
CA CYS A 116 6.60 -11.71 -3.41
C CYS A 116 5.24 -12.10 -2.82
N ILE A 117 4.73 -11.28 -1.92
CA ILE A 117 3.42 -11.40 -1.31
C ILE A 117 2.54 -10.33 -1.95
N PHE A 118 1.61 -10.74 -2.80
CA PHE A 118 0.65 -9.89 -3.48
C PHE A 118 -0.66 -9.88 -2.72
N ILE A 119 -1.26 -8.70 -2.58
CA ILE A 119 -2.45 -8.49 -1.78
C ILE A 119 -3.44 -7.65 -2.58
N ARG A 120 -4.66 -8.15 -2.74
CA ARG A 120 -5.74 -7.36 -3.37
C ARG A 120 -6.05 -6.10 -2.57
N PRO A 121 -6.23 -4.95 -3.22
CA PRO A 121 -6.57 -3.70 -2.54
C PRO A 121 -7.82 -3.82 -1.66
N GLU A 122 -8.82 -4.59 -2.09
CA GLU A 122 -10.07 -4.81 -1.35
C GLU A 122 -9.83 -5.44 0.02
N LEU A 123 -8.89 -6.40 0.12
CA LEU A 123 -8.53 -7.02 1.39
C LEU A 123 -7.91 -5.98 2.34
N VAL A 124 -6.99 -5.15 1.83
CA VAL A 124 -6.35 -4.09 2.62
C VAL A 124 -7.41 -3.15 3.19
N TYR A 125 -8.32 -2.66 2.34
CA TYR A 125 -9.32 -1.68 2.74
C TYR A 125 -10.37 -2.25 3.70
N ARG A 126 -10.82 -3.49 3.48
CA ARG A 126 -11.87 -4.12 4.31
C ARG A 126 -11.36 -4.67 5.63
N THR A 127 -10.19 -5.28 5.62
CA THR A 127 -9.75 -6.12 6.73
C THR A 127 -8.61 -5.52 7.52
N LEU A 128 -7.70 -4.81 6.87
CA LEU A 128 -6.46 -4.35 7.52
C LEU A 128 -6.59 -2.92 8.05
N LEU A 129 -7.18 -2.02 7.30
CA LEU A 129 -7.30 -0.60 7.69
C LEU A 129 -7.99 -0.37 9.05
N PRO A 130 -9.07 -1.09 9.42
CA PRO A 130 -9.72 -0.90 10.71
C PRO A 130 -8.80 -1.18 11.92
N TYR A 131 -7.74 -1.97 11.72
CA TYR A 131 -6.81 -2.37 12.78
C TYR A 131 -5.49 -1.60 12.76
N ILE A 132 -5.19 -0.85 11.68
CA ILE A 132 -3.95 -0.08 11.53
C ILE A 132 -4.14 1.35 12.07
N ASN A 133 -4.48 1.45 13.33
CA ASN A 133 -4.64 2.74 14.02
C ASN A 133 -3.32 3.31 14.59
N THR A 134 -2.15 2.85 14.09
CA THR A 134 -0.89 3.06 14.81
C THR A 134 0.07 4.05 14.17
N SER A 135 -0.02 4.35 12.89
CA SER A 135 0.76 5.44 12.29
C SER A 135 0.08 6.01 11.06
N GLU A 136 0.04 7.33 11.02
CA GLU A 136 -0.45 8.08 9.87
C GLU A 136 0.30 7.71 8.58
N SER A 137 1.61 7.48 8.67
CA SER A 137 2.45 7.13 7.53
C SER A 137 2.07 5.79 6.89
N MET A 138 1.79 4.74 7.70
CA MET A 138 1.35 3.47 7.17
C MET A 138 -0.09 3.54 6.66
N THR A 139 -0.96 4.28 7.34
CA THR A 139 -2.33 4.53 6.88
C THR A 139 -2.29 5.26 5.52
N ASN A 140 -1.44 6.27 5.38
CA ASN A 140 -1.24 6.96 4.11
C ASN A 140 -0.72 6.02 3.02
N PHE A 141 0.30 5.21 3.33
CA PHE A 141 0.81 4.21 2.39
C PHE A 141 -0.29 3.25 1.92
N LEU A 142 -1.20 2.82 2.77
CA LEU A 142 -2.25 1.88 2.40
C LEU A 142 -3.48 2.55 1.73
N ILE A 143 -3.75 3.83 2.01
CA ILE A 143 -4.95 4.53 1.50
C ILE A 143 -4.67 5.37 0.25
N GLN A 144 -3.49 5.98 0.12
CA GLN A 144 -3.18 6.90 -0.98
C GLN A 144 -3.26 6.31 -2.40
N PRO A 145 -3.03 5.01 -2.64
CA PRO A 145 -3.16 4.44 -3.98
C PRO A 145 -4.56 4.57 -4.58
N SER A 146 -5.59 4.70 -3.74
CA SER A 146 -6.95 4.91 -4.22
C SER A 146 -7.21 6.34 -4.71
N THR A 147 -6.28 7.26 -4.44
CA THR A 147 -6.47 8.70 -4.67
C THR A 147 -5.59 9.27 -5.77
N ASP A 148 -4.45 8.65 -6.02
CA ASP A 148 -3.51 9.06 -7.07
C ASP A 148 -3.17 7.83 -7.91
N LYS A 149 -3.61 7.81 -9.17
CA LYS A 149 -3.41 6.66 -10.08
C LYS A 149 -1.95 6.24 -10.22
N TYR A 150 -1.01 7.08 -9.80
CA TYR A 150 0.43 6.89 -9.94
C TYR A 150 1.18 7.35 -8.70
N SER A 151 0.87 6.76 -7.53
CA SER A 151 1.70 6.95 -6.34
C SER A 151 3.09 6.35 -6.57
N GLU A 152 4.12 7.00 -6.04
CA GLU A 152 5.50 6.51 -6.09
C GLU A 152 6.02 6.14 -4.71
N GLU A 153 5.13 5.93 -3.74
CA GLU A 153 5.54 5.58 -2.39
C GLU A 153 5.90 4.10 -2.29
N SER A 154 7.08 3.86 -1.77
CA SER A 154 7.58 2.53 -1.42
C SER A 154 8.15 2.55 -0.01
N ILE A 155 8.07 1.40 0.65
CA ILE A 155 8.62 1.19 1.98
C ILE A 155 9.75 0.19 1.87
N HIS A 156 10.88 0.45 2.55
CA HIS A 156 12.02 -0.46 2.62
C HIS A 156 12.49 -0.63 4.06
N PHE A 157 12.69 -1.88 4.48
CA PHE A 157 13.20 -2.23 5.80
C PHE A 157 14.17 -3.41 5.73
N ASN A 158 15.20 -3.37 6.57
CA ASN A 158 15.97 -4.56 6.87
C ASN A 158 15.34 -5.31 8.07
N LEU A 159 15.06 -6.60 7.88
CA LEU A 159 14.43 -7.48 8.88
C LEU A 159 15.42 -8.38 9.63
N LYS A 160 16.74 -8.18 9.47
CA LYS A 160 17.77 -9.05 10.08
C LYS A 160 17.53 -9.27 11.58
N ASN A 161 17.11 -8.23 12.29
CA ASN A 161 16.81 -8.27 13.72
C ASN A 161 15.31 -8.45 14.04
N ASP A 162 14.47 -8.64 13.04
CA ASP A 162 13.01 -8.76 13.19
C ASP A 162 12.56 -10.20 13.01
N TYR A 163 12.93 -11.05 13.97
CA TYR A 163 12.60 -12.46 13.96
C TYR A 163 11.11 -12.75 13.70
N ASN A 164 10.22 -12.01 14.36
CA ASN A 164 8.79 -12.26 14.28
C ASN A 164 8.23 -12.01 12.87
N ILE A 165 8.65 -10.94 12.20
CA ILE A 165 8.17 -10.65 10.83
C ILE A 165 8.67 -11.72 9.87
N ARG A 166 9.94 -12.11 9.98
CA ARG A 166 10.51 -13.20 9.16
C ARG A 166 9.78 -14.52 9.38
N LYS A 167 9.45 -14.86 10.63
CA LYS A 167 8.69 -16.09 10.93
C LYS A 167 7.27 -16.07 10.40
N LEU A 168 6.59 -14.92 10.41
CA LEU A 168 5.29 -14.78 9.77
C LEU A 168 5.40 -15.05 8.26
N ILE A 169 6.41 -14.47 7.59
CA ILE A 169 6.65 -14.70 6.16
C ILE A 169 6.94 -16.17 5.87
N GLU A 170 7.80 -16.84 6.65
CA GLU A 170 8.10 -18.26 6.51
C GLU A 170 6.84 -19.15 6.64
N ILE A 171 5.98 -18.84 7.64
CA ILE A 171 4.72 -19.55 7.83
C ILE A 171 3.78 -19.33 6.63
N MET A 172 3.70 -18.09 6.13
CA MET A 172 2.87 -17.76 4.96
C MET A 172 3.34 -18.52 3.71
N ILE A 173 4.66 -18.64 3.50
CA ILE A 173 5.23 -19.40 2.39
C ILE A 173 4.83 -20.88 2.45
N ILE A 174 4.99 -21.49 3.62
CA ILE A 174 4.65 -22.93 3.82
C ILE A 174 3.16 -23.17 3.64
N GLU A 175 2.32 -22.31 4.23
CA GLU A 175 0.85 -22.40 4.12
C GLU A 175 0.39 -22.26 2.67
N TYR A 176 0.96 -21.30 1.91
CA TYR A 176 0.57 -21.09 0.52
C TYR A 176 1.04 -22.23 -0.41
N ALA A 177 2.23 -22.80 -0.15
CA ALA A 177 2.77 -23.91 -0.93
C ALA A 177 1.98 -25.23 -0.71
N ASN A 178 1.32 -25.40 0.44
CA ASN A 178 0.58 -26.59 0.83
C ASN A 178 -0.87 -26.24 1.17
N PRO A 179 -1.69 -25.81 0.18
CA PRO A 179 -2.99 -25.23 0.44
C PRO A 179 -3.99 -26.23 0.99
N SER A 180 -4.84 -25.75 1.90
CA SER A 180 -6.00 -26.43 2.47
C SER A 180 -7.26 -25.58 2.28
N GLU A 181 -8.41 -26.08 2.71
CA GLU A 181 -9.70 -25.38 2.63
C GLU A 181 -9.68 -23.99 3.29
N ASN A 182 -8.87 -23.80 4.35
CA ASN A 182 -8.81 -22.56 5.14
C ASN A 182 -7.58 -21.69 4.82
N THR A 183 -6.76 -22.04 3.85
CA THR A 183 -5.49 -21.37 3.56
C THR A 183 -5.65 -19.86 3.37
N GLN A 184 -6.61 -19.39 2.59
CA GLN A 184 -6.81 -17.94 2.41
C GLN A 184 -7.22 -17.24 3.72
N SER A 185 -7.99 -17.88 4.60
CA SER A 185 -8.35 -17.33 5.90
C SER A 185 -7.14 -17.22 6.85
N ILE A 186 -6.29 -18.25 6.84
CA ILE A 186 -5.02 -18.26 7.59
C ILE A 186 -4.09 -17.16 7.06
N LEU A 187 -3.93 -17.07 5.75
CA LEU A 187 -3.09 -16.06 5.12
C LEU A 187 -3.57 -14.62 5.42
N ARG A 188 -4.89 -14.36 5.41
CA ARG A 188 -5.45 -13.06 5.82
C ARG A 188 -5.04 -12.69 7.24
N SER A 189 -5.10 -13.64 8.17
CA SER A 189 -4.71 -13.43 9.57
C SER A 189 -3.21 -13.16 9.73
N LEU A 190 -2.37 -13.96 9.05
CA LEU A 190 -0.91 -13.80 9.05
C LEU A 190 -0.48 -12.48 8.38
N THR A 191 -1.12 -12.12 7.26
CA THR A 191 -0.88 -10.84 6.57
C THR A 191 -1.25 -9.66 7.46
N SER A 192 -2.37 -9.73 8.18
CA SER A 192 -2.76 -8.70 9.14
C SER A 192 -1.69 -8.53 10.21
N ALA A 193 -1.22 -9.62 10.82
CA ALA A 193 -0.17 -9.60 11.82
C ALA A 193 1.15 -9.03 11.25
N MET A 194 1.54 -9.42 10.05
CA MET A 194 2.74 -8.93 9.36
C MET A 194 2.67 -7.42 9.12
N ILE A 195 1.58 -6.93 8.55
CA ILE A 195 1.41 -5.50 8.24
C ILE A 195 1.36 -4.67 9.54
N MET A 196 0.70 -5.15 10.60
CA MET A 196 0.70 -4.46 11.90
C MET A 196 2.11 -4.36 12.51
N GLN A 197 2.95 -5.38 12.37
CA GLN A 197 4.33 -5.32 12.84
C GLN A 197 5.20 -4.40 11.98
N ILE A 198 5.02 -4.42 10.66
CA ILE A 198 5.66 -3.49 9.73
C ILE A 198 5.24 -2.05 10.07
N ALA A 199 3.95 -1.79 10.29
CA ALA A 199 3.43 -0.48 10.67
C ALA A 199 4.06 0.04 11.96
N ARG A 200 4.18 -0.80 12.98
CA ARG A 200 4.86 -0.46 14.24
C ARG A 200 6.33 -0.11 14.02
N LYS A 201 7.04 -0.89 13.22
CA LYS A 201 8.45 -0.62 12.87
C LYS A 201 8.60 0.69 12.10
N TYR A 202 7.73 0.92 11.15
CA TYR A 202 7.72 2.14 10.33
C TYR A 202 7.53 3.39 11.19
N SER A 203 6.60 3.35 12.15
CA SER A 203 6.41 4.42 13.12
C SER A 203 7.68 4.68 13.93
N GLN A 204 8.32 3.64 14.45
CA GLN A 204 9.54 3.77 15.26
C GLN A 204 10.73 4.34 14.48
N GLN A 205 10.80 4.11 13.17
CA GLN A 205 11.84 4.70 12.31
C GLN A 205 11.57 6.18 12.00
N GLN A 206 10.30 6.57 11.89
CA GLN A 206 9.88 7.95 11.68
C GLN A 206 10.03 8.78 12.97
N ASP A 207 9.94 8.15 14.14
CA ASP A 207 10.15 8.80 15.46
C ASP A 207 11.61 9.14 15.78
N LYS A 208 12.59 8.74 14.96
CA LYS A 208 13.90 9.38 14.99
C LYS A 208 13.72 10.82 14.50
N PRO A 209 14.25 11.85 15.22
CA PRO A 209 14.03 13.23 14.89
C PRO A 209 14.79 13.62 13.61
N GLN A 210 14.36 13.15 12.46
CA GLN A 210 14.41 13.97 11.28
C GLN A 210 13.34 15.02 11.52
N SER A 211 13.76 16.27 11.64
CA SER A 211 12.83 17.40 11.75
C SER A 211 11.90 17.34 10.53
N LEU A 212 10.71 16.79 10.74
CA LEU A 212 9.67 16.80 9.71
C LEU A 212 9.56 18.22 9.18
N SER A 213 9.54 18.41 7.88
CA SER A 213 9.31 19.73 7.32
C SER A 213 8.01 20.30 7.91
N LEU A 214 7.90 21.61 7.98
CA LEU A 214 6.69 22.22 8.52
C LEU A 214 5.44 21.78 7.73
N SER A 215 5.54 21.61 6.41
CA SER A 215 4.44 21.09 5.59
C SER A 215 4.04 19.68 5.99
N SER A 216 5.00 18.78 6.24
CA SER A 216 4.73 17.41 6.71
C SER A 216 4.04 17.40 8.07
N GLN A 217 4.46 18.24 9.01
CA GLN A 217 3.80 18.38 10.31
C GLN A 217 2.36 18.90 10.16
N ILE A 218 2.12 19.84 9.26
CA ILE A 218 0.78 20.37 8.97
C ILE A 218 -0.13 19.27 8.37
N ILE A 219 0.37 18.54 7.39
CA ILE A 219 -0.39 17.45 6.75
C ILE A 219 -0.75 16.36 7.77
N LYS A 220 0.19 16.02 8.65
CA LYS A 220 -0.03 15.12 9.76
C LYS A 220 -1.16 15.63 10.66
N TYR A 221 -1.09 16.88 11.09
CA TYR A 221 -2.11 17.49 11.94
C TYR A 221 -3.51 17.51 11.28
N ILE A 222 -3.59 17.75 9.96
CA ILE A 222 -4.85 17.68 9.20
C ILE A 222 -5.44 16.26 9.28
N GLY A 223 -4.63 15.23 9.13
CA GLY A 223 -5.05 13.82 9.23
C GLY A 223 -5.53 13.47 10.65
N GLU A 224 -4.78 13.84 11.69
CA GLU A 224 -5.12 13.60 13.10
C GLU A 224 -6.45 14.27 13.54
N LYS A 225 -6.90 15.27 12.81
CA LYS A 225 -8.17 15.97 13.04
C LYS A 225 -9.32 15.46 12.17
N ASP A 226 -9.23 14.21 11.71
CA ASP A 226 -10.23 13.57 10.86
C ASP A 226 -10.63 14.40 9.63
N ALA A 227 -9.70 15.24 9.15
CA ALA A 227 -9.90 16.16 8.03
C ALA A 227 -11.11 17.14 8.22
N THR A 228 -11.44 17.49 9.46
CA THR A 228 -12.50 18.48 9.75
C THR A 228 -11.95 19.88 10.01
N VAL A 229 -10.62 20.01 10.13
CA VAL A 229 -9.92 21.25 10.47
C VAL A 229 -9.98 22.29 9.34
N THR A 230 -10.00 23.56 9.74
CA THR A 230 -9.92 24.71 8.82
C THR A 230 -8.49 25.22 8.67
N LEU A 231 -8.21 25.98 7.59
CA LEU A 231 -6.92 26.61 7.40
C LEU A 231 -6.55 27.59 8.54
N GLN A 232 -7.54 28.26 9.11
CA GLN A 232 -7.36 29.15 10.25
C GLN A 232 -6.92 28.41 11.50
N GLU A 233 -7.54 27.27 11.79
CA GLU A 233 -7.16 26.42 12.93
C GLU A 233 -5.74 25.85 12.77
N VAL A 234 -5.38 25.40 11.56
CA VAL A 234 -4.01 24.97 11.25
C VAL A 234 -3.03 26.12 11.46
N ALA A 235 -3.33 27.29 10.92
CA ALA A 235 -2.48 28.47 11.06
C ALA A 235 -2.27 28.88 12.53
N ALA A 236 -3.35 28.87 13.32
CA ALA A 236 -3.30 29.13 14.76
C ALA A 236 -2.46 28.06 15.49
N LYS A 237 -2.66 26.78 15.20
CA LYS A 237 -1.92 25.65 15.81
C LYS A 237 -0.41 25.77 15.61
N PHE A 238 0.03 26.17 14.43
CA PHE A 238 1.44 26.28 14.08
C PHE A 238 2.01 27.69 14.25
N SER A 239 1.20 28.64 14.73
CA SER A 239 1.59 30.06 14.96
C SER A 239 2.06 30.76 13.67
N TYR A 240 1.42 30.47 12.55
CA TYR A 240 1.68 31.11 11.25
C TYR A 240 0.43 31.79 10.70
N HIS A 241 0.63 32.70 9.75
CA HIS A 241 -0.48 33.30 9.03
C HIS A 241 -1.09 32.31 8.02
N PRO A 242 -2.44 32.24 7.82
CA PRO A 242 -3.07 31.32 6.88
C PRO A 242 -2.51 31.36 5.45
N ASN A 243 -2.20 32.55 4.95
CA ASN A 243 -1.59 32.72 3.62
C ASN A 243 -0.21 32.06 3.52
N TYR A 244 0.58 32.13 4.59
CA TYR A 244 1.89 31.48 4.63
C TYR A 244 1.75 29.96 4.57
N ILE A 245 0.84 29.38 5.38
CA ILE A 245 0.54 27.93 5.37
C ILE A 245 0.09 27.49 3.96
N SER A 246 -0.83 28.24 3.36
CA SER A 246 -1.32 27.94 2.01
C SER A 246 -0.20 27.97 0.96
N ALA A 247 0.66 28.99 0.99
CA ALA A 247 1.79 29.12 0.08
C ALA A 247 2.85 28.03 0.30
N LEU A 248 3.15 27.70 1.56
CA LEU A 248 4.08 26.64 1.95
C LEU A 248 3.63 25.28 1.42
N LEU A 249 2.36 24.90 1.69
CA LEU A 249 1.79 23.64 1.21
C LEU A 249 1.85 23.58 -0.32
N LYS A 250 1.44 24.65 -1.00
CA LYS A 250 1.49 24.70 -2.47
C LYS A 250 2.90 24.56 -3.02
N LYS A 251 3.87 25.21 -2.37
CA LYS A 251 5.30 25.16 -2.78
C LYS A 251 5.92 23.78 -2.58
N GLU A 252 5.70 23.15 -1.41
CA GLU A 252 6.38 21.92 -1.02
C GLU A 252 5.68 20.66 -1.50
N THR A 253 4.33 20.68 -1.66
CA THR A 253 3.55 19.51 -2.05
C THR A 253 2.91 19.61 -3.43
N GLY A 254 2.96 20.78 -4.06
CA GLY A 254 2.20 21.06 -5.29
C GLY A 254 0.70 21.23 -5.08
N LYS A 255 0.16 20.94 -3.87
CA LYS A 255 -1.26 20.89 -3.56
C LYS A 255 -1.73 22.07 -2.70
N SER A 256 -2.96 22.54 -2.92
CA SER A 256 -3.58 23.53 -2.02
C SER A 256 -4.06 22.84 -0.73
N PHE A 257 -4.25 23.62 0.35
CA PHE A 257 -4.86 23.12 1.59
C PHE A 257 -6.19 22.39 1.34
N SER A 258 -7.07 22.98 0.52
CA SER A 258 -8.37 22.38 0.20
C SER A 258 -8.23 21.04 -0.54
N ARG A 259 -7.22 20.89 -1.39
CA ARG A 259 -6.95 19.62 -2.09
C ARG A 259 -6.44 18.56 -1.11
N ILE A 260 -5.52 18.91 -0.22
CA ILE A 260 -5.01 18.01 0.82
C ILE A 260 -6.15 17.56 1.75
N LEU A 261 -6.99 18.52 2.18
CA LEU A 261 -8.16 18.24 3.02
C LEU A 261 -9.15 17.30 2.33
N LEU A 262 -9.44 17.55 1.04
CA LEU A 262 -10.28 16.68 0.23
C LEU A 262 -9.74 15.26 0.14
N GLU A 263 -8.46 15.10 -0.15
CA GLU A 263 -7.81 13.78 -0.24
C GLU A 263 -7.92 13.02 1.08
N LYS A 264 -7.65 13.67 2.21
CA LYS A 264 -7.80 13.06 3.54
C LYS A 264 -9.26 12.68 3.85
N ARG A 265 -10.23 13.53 3.49
CA ARG A 265 -11.67 13.23 3.64
C ARG A 265 -12.09 12.04 2.79
N MET A 266 -11.64 11.98 1.55
CA MET A 266 -11.97 10.86 0.64
C MET A 266 -11.38 9.54 1.11
N ALA A 267 -10.12 9.57 1.56
CA ALA A 267 -9.49 8.40 2.15
C ALA A 267 -10.26 7.90 3.39
N HIS A 268 -10.62 8.79 4.31
CA HIS A 268 -11.41 8.44 5.50
C HIS A 268 -12.83 7.97 5.14
N ALA A 269 -13.43 8.55 4.10
CA ALA A 269 -14.72 8.08 3.58
C ALA A 269 -14.70 6.59 3.21
N LEU A 270 -13.66 6.14 2.51
CA LEU A 270 -13.54 4.73 2.14
C LEU A 270 -13.48 3.82 3.37
N VAL A 271 -12.68 4.19 4.36
CA VAL A 271 -12.58 3.43 5.62
C VAL A 271 -13.94 3.28 6.29
N LEU A 272 -14.69 4.38 6.41
CA LEU A 272 -15.99 4.37 7.06
C LEU A 272 -17.05 3.60 6.24
N LEU A 273 -17.08 3.81 4.92
CA LEU A 273 -18.06 3.16 4.03
C LEU A 273 -17.85 1.65 3.90
N GLN A 274 -16.62 1.18 4.05
CA GLN A 274 -16.27 -0.24 3.93
C GLN A 274 -16.23 -0.95 5.28
N GLY A 275 -15.73 -0.27 6.31
CA GLY A 275 -15.46 -0.86 7.62
C GLY A 275 -16.61 -0.76 8.62
N THR A 276 -17.68 -0.04 8.30
CA THR A 276 -18.79 0.20 9.23
C THR A 276 -20.16 -0.01 8.58
N ALA A 277 -21.20 -0.14 9.42
CA ALA A 277 -22.60 -0.18 8.98
C ALA A 277 -23.25 1.21 8.95
N LEU A 278 -22.45 2.28 8.95
CA LEU A 278 -22.96 3.66 8.93
C LEU A 278 -23.65 3.97 7.60
N SER A 279 -24.69 4.80 7.67
CA SER A 279 -25.31 5.35 6.48
C SER A 279 -24.36 6.33 5.77
N ILE A 280 -24.51 6.49 4.46
CA ILE A 280 -23.72 7.46 3.68
C ILE A 280 -23.86 8.88 4.25
N ASP A 281 -25.05 9.24 4.74
CA ASP A 281 -25.29 10.54 5.37
C ASP A 281 -24.54 10.68 6.69
N ALA A 282 -24.49 9.62 7.51
CA ALA A 282 -23.71 9.61 8.74
C ALA A 282 -22.21 9.76 8.45
N VAL A 283 -21.70 9.04 7.45
CA VAL A 283 -20.31 9.18 6.99
C VAL A 283 -20.03 10.60 6.51
N SER A 284 -20.92 11.17 5.70
CA SER A 284 -20.81 12.56 5.23
C SER A 284 -20.69 13.56 6.39
N ALA A 285 -21.56 13.42 7.41
CA ALA A 285 -21.52 14.29 8.59
C ALA A 285 -20.21 14.14 9.39
N MET A 286 -19.73 12.91 9.59
CA MET A 286 -18.45 12.63 10.28
C MET A 286 -17.24 13.25 9.56
N LEU A 287 -17.30 13.33 8.23
CA LEU A 287 -16.25 13.94 7.41
C LEU A 287 -16.36 15.47 7.33
N GLY A 288 -17.27 16.08 8.09
CA GLY A 288 -17.42 17.53 8.18
C GLY A 288 -18.14 18.17 6.99
N TYR A 289 -18.95 17.40 6.25
CA TYR A 289 -19.85 17.96 5.23
C TYR A 289 -21.16 18.40 5.89
N SER A 290 -21.50 19.67 5.76
CA SER A 290 -22.77 20.21 6.25
C SER A 290 -23.98 19.75 5.44
N ASN A 291 -23.75 19.26 4.20
CA ASN A 291 -24.78 18.77 3.30
C ASN A 291 -24.28 17.48 2.62
N PRO A 292 -25.03 16.35 2.75
CA PRO A 292 -24.69 15.09 2.09
C PRO A 292 -24.50 15.20 0.57
N SER A 293 -25.25 16.08 -0.09
CA SER A 293 -25.13 16.30 -1.55
C SER A 293 -23.72 16.78 -1.94
N ASN A 294 -23.09 17.61 -1.10
CA ASN A 294 -21.71 18.07 -1.33
C ASN A 294 -20.71 16.93 -1.20
N PHE A 295 -20.93 16.02 -0.25
CA PHE A 295 -20.13 14.80 -0.13
C PHE A 295 -20.30 13.89 -1.36
N HIS A 296 -21.54 13.62 -1.77
CA HIS A 296 -21.80 12.81 -2.96
C HIS A 296 -21.13 13.36 -4.22
N LYS A 297 -21.18 14.69 -4.41
CA LYS A 297 -20.52 15.37 -5.52
C LYS A 297 -19.00 15.22 -5.43
N ALA A 298 -18.42 15.55 -4.29
CA ALA A 298 -16.98 15.45 -4.07
C ALA A 298 -16.46 14.01 -4.23
N PHE A 299 -17.21 13.03 -3.73
CA PHE A 299 -16.86 11.61 -3.84
C PHE A 299 -16.90 11.15 -5.31
N ARG A 300 -17.95 11.52 -6.07
CA ARG A 300 -18.06 11.19 -7.49
C ARG A 300 -16.98 11.87 -8.33
N GLU A 301 -16.66 13.13 -8.07
CA GLU A 301 -15.59 13.85 -8.76
C GLU A 301 -14.22 13.23 -8.48
N TYR A 302 -14.05 12.64 -7.30
CA TYR A 302 -12.79 12.06 -6.86
C TYR A 302 -12.58 10.61 -7.31
N TYR A 303 -13.60 9.75 -7.17
CA TYR A 303 -13.56 8.31 -7.48
C TYR A 303 -14.25 7.92 -8.79
N GLY A 304 -14.86 8.85 -9.50
CA GLY A 304 -15.59 8.58 -10.74
C GLY A 304 -16.98 7.93 -10.55
N LYS A 305 -17.32 7.51 -9.32
CA LYS A 305 -18.59 6.82 -8.95
C LYS A 305 -19.17 7.43 -7.70
N SER A 306 -20.50 7.31 -7.53
CA SER A 306 -21.14 7.72 -6.27
C SER A 306 -20.74 6.78 -5.12
N PRO A 307 -20.85 7.21 -3.84
CA PRO A 307 -20.58 6.34 -2.68
C PRO A 307 -21.39 5.04 -2.72
N ARG A 308 -22.64 5.10 -3.17
CA ARG A 308 -23.54 3.93 -3.25
C ARG A 308 -23.11 2.95 -4.34
N GLU A 309 -22.77 3.44 -5.53
CA GLU A 309 -22.23 2.61 -6.62
C GLU A 309 -20.95 1.96 -6.18
N TYR A 310 -20.05 2.73 -5.56
CA TYR A 310 -18.77 2.22 -5.06
C TYR A 310 -18.93 1.08 -4.04
N ILE A 311 -19.86 1.23 -3.05
CA ILE A 311 -20.17 0.18 -2.07
C ILE A 311 -20.80 -1.06 -2.73
N ASN A 312 -21.68 -0.86 -3.73
CA ASN A 312 -22.35 -1.98 -4.40
C ASN A 312 -21.34 -2.80 -5.23
N ASP A 313 -20.44 -2.16 -5.95
CA ASP A 313 -19.38 -2.83 -6.70
C ASP A 313 -18.51 -3.71 -5.78
N ILE A 314 -18.19 -3.18 -4.59
CA ILE A 314 -17.42 -3.92 -3.59
C ILE A 314 -18.20 -5.10 -3.00
N LYS A 315 -19.53 -5.01 -2.88
CA LYS A 315 -20.36 -6.10 -2.32
C LYS A 315 -20.67 -7.21 -3.33
N GLN A 316 -20.46 -6.97 -4.62
CA GLN A 316 -20.69 -7.93 -5.70
C GLN A 316 -19.43 -8.71 -6.07
N LEU A 317 -18.28 -8.33 -5.53
CA LEU A 317 -16.99 -9.01 -5.61
C LEU A 317 -16.76 -9.91 -4.36
#